data_d69b0825b238d60f65f73d3acfe575a8
#
_entry.id   d69b0825b238d60f65f73d3acfe575a8
#
_cell.length_a   1.000
_cell.length_b   1.000
_cell.length_c   1.000
_cell.angle_alpha   90.00
_cell.angle_beta   90.00
_cell.angle_gamma   90.00
#
_symmetry.space_group_name_H-M   'P 1'
#
loop_
_entity.id
_entity.type
_entity.pdbx_description
1 polymer ?
#
loop_
_entity_poly.entity_id
_entity_poly.type
_entity_poly.pdbx_seq_one_letter_code
_entity_poly.pdbx_strand_id
1 'polypeptide(L)'
;LEEALIKRIMPNSLEAEQSVVGSMIMSKDAIVTASEMLLKEDFYHQQYGIIFETMVELFTEGQPVDLVTLQNRLKEKDVPQEIXXXXXXXX
;
A
#
# COMPACT_ATOMS: atom_id res chain seq x y z
N LEU A 1 -5.86 12.24 9.61
CA LEU A 1 -4.89 11.35 9.03
C LEU A 1 -4.85 11.56 7.53
N GLU A 2 -3.73 11.91 7.02
CA GLU A 2 -3.45 12.04 5.60
C GLU A 2 -4.62 12.56 4.77
N GLU A 3 -5.30 13.57 5.31
CA GLU A 3 -6.38 14.24 4.58
C GLU A 3 -7.36 13.24 4.00
N ALA A 4 -7.82 12.35 4.87
CA ALA A 4 -8.74 11.30 4.47
C ALA A 4 -8.14 10.52 3.30
N LEU A 5 -6.88 10.17 3.50
CA LEU A 5 -6.10 9.41 2.52
C LEU A 5 -6.15 10.12 1.18
N ILE A 6 -5.81 11.39 1.25
CA ILE A 6 -5.72 12.25 0.09
C ILE A 6 -7.05 12.22 -0.66
N LYS A 7 -8.09 12.48 0.13
CA LYS A 7 -9.45 12.56 -0.42
C LYS A 7 -9.74 11.35 -1.28
N ARG A 8 -9.45 10.20 -0.69
CA ARG A 8 -9.69 8.91 -1.32
C ARG A 8 -8.92 8.78 -2.61
N ILE A 9 -7.67 9.16 -2.52
CA ILE A 9 -6.72 9.02 -3.62
C ILE A 9 -7.21 9.74 -4.86
N MET A 10 -6.65 10.91 -5.09
CA MET A 10 -6.96 11.66 -6.28
C MET A 10 -6.67 10.81 -7.51
N PRO A 11 -7.62 10.72 -8.43
CA PRO A 11 -7.45 9.88 -9.60
C PRO A 11 -6.21 10.26 -10.41
N ASN A 12 -5.51 9.25 -10.88
CA ASN A 12 -4.35 9.46 -11.75
C ASN A 12 -3.20 10.19 -11.10
N SER A 13 -3.21 10.31 -9.78
CA SER A 13 -2.12 10.99 -9.10
C SER A 13 -1.17 9.98 -8.54
N LEU A 14 -0.03 9.80 -9.20
CA LEU A 14 1.00 8.91 -8.72
C LEU A 14 1.46 9.31 -7.33
N GLU A 15 1.64 10.60 -7.12
CA GLU A 15 2.12 11.09 -5.84
C GLU A 15 1.13 10.80 -4.72
N ALA A 16 -0.16 10.94 -4.98
CA ALA A 16 -1.15 10.67 -3.96
C ALA A 16 -1.13 9.18 -3.59
N GLU A 17 -1.04 8.32 -4.58
CA GLU A 17 -1.02 6.89 -4.31
C GLU A 17 0.25 6.49 -3.57
N GLN A 18 1.39 7.07 -3.94
CA GLN A 18 2.63 6.82 -3.22
C GLN A 18 2.52 7.28 -1.77
N SER A 19 1.89 8.42 -1.55
CA SER A 19 1.76 8.94 -0.20
C SER A 19 0.91 8.02 0.66
N VAL A 20 -0.16 7.49 0.10
CA VAL A 20 -1.01 6.58 0.86
C VAL A 20 -0.25 5.31 1.22
N VAL A 21 0.42 4.72 0.25
CA VAL A 21 1.17 3.49 0.49
C VAL A 21 2.29 3.73 1.49
N GLY A 22 3.00 4.85 1.35
CA GLY A 22 4.06 5.18 2.27
C GLY A 22 3.57 5.36 3.69
N SER A 23 2.41 6.02 3.84
CA SER A 23 1.85 6.19 5.17
C SER A 23 1.50 4.86 5.80
N MET A 24 0.98 3.93 5.00
CA MET A 24 0.62 2.62 5.52
C MET A 24 1.82 1.86 6.04
N ILE A 25 2.95 1.98 5.35
CA ILE A 25 4.16 1.31 5.82
C ILE A 25 4.63 1.91 7.14
N MET A 26 4.45 3.20 7.29
CA MET A 26 4.98 3.89 8.47
C MET A 26 4.07 3.84 9.67
N SER A 27 2.79 3.55 9.48
CA SER A 27 1.83 3.62 10.57
C SER A 27 0.76 2.56 10.45
N LYS A 28 0.55 1.80 11.52
CA LYS A 28 -0.54 0.83 11.55
C LYS A 28 -1.89 1.51 11.49
N ASP A 29 -2.00 2.70 12.09
CA ASP A 29 -3.26 3.43 12.04
C ASP A 29 -3.64 3.75 10.60
N ALA A 30 -2.64 4.08 9.79
CA ALA A 30 -2.91 4.35 8.39
C ALA A 30 -3.43 3.11 7.67
N ILE A 31 -2.90 1.93 8.03
CA ILE A 31 -3.38 0.70 7.42
C ILE A 31 -4.84 0.48 7.76
N VAL A 32 -5.19 0.65 9.02
CA VAL A 32 -6.57 0.46 9.45
C VAL A 32 -7.49 1.44 8.71
N THR A 33 -7.11 2.70 8.69
CA THR A 33 -7.93 3.71 8.03
C THR A 33 -8.07 3.40 6.54
N ALA A 34 -6.97 3.07 5.89
CA ALA A 34 -7.00 2.79 4.46
C ALA A 34 -7.85 1.56 4.16
N SER A 35 -7.75 0.53 5.00
CA SER A 35 -8.53 -0.68 4.76
C SER A 35 -10.02 -0.43 4.88
N GLU A 36 -10.40 0.58 5.65
CA GLU A 36 -11.82 0.92 5.81
C GLU A 36 -12.33 1.82 4.71
N MET A 37 -11.46 2.63 4.15
CA MET A 37 -11.88 3.65 3.19
C MET A 37 -11.61 3.29 1.74
N LEU A 38 -10.63 2.44 1.50
CA LEU A 38 -10.15 2.20 0.15
C LEU A 38 -10.28 0.74 -0.23
N LEU A 39 -10.33 0.53 -1.54
CA LEU A 39 -10.25 -0.80 -2.12
C LEU A 39 -9.08 -0.81 -3.09
N LYS A 40 -8.62 -2.00 -3.43
CA LYS A 40 -7.58 -2.15 -4.42
C LYS A 40 -7.93 -1.38 -5.70
N GLU A 41 -9.20 -1.43 -6.07
CA GLU A 41 -9.66 -0.79 -7.30
C GLU A 41 -9.61 0.72 -7.26
N ASP A 42 -9.45 1.30 -6.08
CA ASP A 42 -9.35 2.75 -5.97
C ASP A 42 -8.01 3.28 -6.47
N PHE A 43 -7.02 2.39 -6.60
CA PHE A 43 -5.71 2.80 -7.07
C PHE A 43 -5.67 2.77 -8.59
N TYR A 44 -5.32 3.89 -9.18
CA TYR A 44 -5.20 3.94 -10.63
C TYR A 44 -4.00 3.12 -11.10
N HIS A 45 -2.90 3.19 -10.35
CA HIS A 45 -1.71 2.43 -10.70
C HIS A 45 -1.79 1.05 -10.08
N GLN A 46 -1.84 0.05 -10.94
CA GLN A 46 -2.06 -1.32 -10.49
C GLN A 46 -1.04 -1.75 -9.44
N GLN A 47 0.21 -1.34 -9.61
CA GLN A 47 1.23 -1.76 -8.66
C GLN A 47 0.93 -1.28 -7.25
N TYR A 48 0.40 -0.08 -7.10
CA TYR A 48 0.10 0.40 -5.76
C TYR A 48 -1.13 -0.27 -5.19
N GLY A 49 -2.06 -0.63 -6.04
CA GLY A 49 -3.20 -1.42 -5.57
C GLY A 49 -2.77 -2.77 -5.03
N ILE A 50 -1.83 -3.42 -5.72
CA ILE A 50 -1.33 -4.71 -5.26
C ILE A 50 -0.59 -4.55 -3.93
N ILE A 51 0.22 -3.51 -3.81
CA ILE A 51 0.93 -3.27 -2.56
C ILE A 51 -0.05 -3.00 -1.43
N PHE A 52 -1.05 -2.18 -1.69
CA PHE A 52 -2.07 -1.89 -0.70
C PHE A 52 -2.75 -3.17 -0.20
N GLU A 53 -3.20 -3.98 -1.14
CA GLU A 53 -3.89 -5.21 -0.78
C GLU A 53 -2.99 -6.14 0.03
N THR A 54 -1.71 -6.22 -0.37
CA THR A 54 -0.78 -7.09 0.33
C THR A 54 -0.55 -6.61 1.76
N MET A 55 -0.42 -5.29 1.94
CA MET A 55 -0.24 -4.77 3.28
C MET A 55 -1.45 -5.04 4.17
N VAL A 56 -2.64 -4.94 3.61
CA VAL A 56 -3.85 -5.23 4.38
C VAL A 56 -3.88 -6.71 4.76
N GLU A 57 -3.48 -7.57 3.84
CA GLU A 57 -3.39 -9.01 4.15
C GLU A 57 -2.46 -9.27 5.32
N LEU A 58 -1.27 -8.68 5.26
CA LEU A 58 -0.29 -8.89 6.33
C LEU A 58 -0.83 -8.40 7.66
N PHE A 59 -1.44 -7.24 7.65
CA PHE A 59 -1.99 -6.67 8.87
C PHE A 59 -3.07 -7.57 9.45
N THR A 60 -3.95 -8.07 8.59
CA THR A 60 -5.04 -8.93 9.03
C THR A 60 -4.51 -10.24 9.60
N GLU A 61 -3.41 -10.74 9.06
CA GLU A 61 -2.82 -11.98 9.53
C GLU A 61 -2.01 -11.80 10.80
N GLY A 62 -1.82 -10.58 11.25
CA GLY A 62 -0.99 -10.34 12.43
C GLY A 62 0.49 -10.31 12.11
N GLN A 63 0.85 -10.21 10.84
CA GLN A 63 2.24 -10.15 10.44
C GLN A 63 2.75 -8.72 10.48
N PRO A 64 4.04 -8.55 10.70
CA PRO A 64 4.58 -7.20 10.64
C PRO A 64 4.46 -6.64 9.22
N VAL A 65 4.12 -5.37 9.14
CA VAL A 65 4.00 -4.71 7.85
C VAL A 65 5.20 -3.81 7.66
N ASP A 66 6.23 -4.35 7.04
CA ASP A 66 7.43 -3.58 6.73
C ASP A 66 7.91 -3.98 5.35
N LEU A 67 8.95 -3.28 4.89
CA LEU A 67 9.40 -3.50 3.52
C LEU A 67 9.86 -4.93 3.28
N VAL A 68 10.56 -5.51 4.25
CA VAL A 68 11.08 -6.86 4.05
C VAL A 68 9.95 -7.87 3.97
N THR A 69 9.02 -7.80 4.91
CA THR A 69 7.89 -8.73 4.91
C THR A 69 7.02 -8.52 3.68
N LEU A 70 6.82 -7.26 3.32
CA LEU A 70 6.03 -6.94 2.15
C LEU A 70 6.66 -7.52 0.89
N GLN A 71 7.98 -7.35 0.74
CA GLN A 71 8.65 -7.86 -0.45
C GLN A 71 8.57 -9.38 -0.51
N ASN A 72 8.72 -10.04 0.63
CA ASN A 72 8.62 -11.49 0.66
C ASN A 72 7.24 -11.96 0.24
N ARG A 73 6.21 -11.29 0.73
CA ARG A 73 4.86 -11.69 0.36
C ARG A 73 4.60 -11.42 -1.13
N LEU A 74 5.12 -10.32 -1.65
CA LEU A 74 4.97 -10.04 -3.07
C LEU A 74 5.66 -11.09 -3.92
N LYS A 75 6.80 -11.58 -3.47
CA LYS A 75 7.48 -12.66 -4.18
C LYS A 75 6.62 -13.92 -4.20
N GLU A 76 5.98 -14.21 -3.08
CA GLU A 76 5.12 -15.39 -3.01
C GLU A 76 3.95 -15.28 -3.97
N LYS A 77 3.51 -14.06 -4.23
CA LYS A 77 2.41 -13.82 -5.15
C LYS A 77 2.86 -13.77 -6.60
N ASP A 78 4.14 -13.96 -6.85
CA ASP A 78 4.69 -13.87 -8.21
C ASP A 78 4.58 -12.47 -8.78
N VAL A 79 4.64 -11.49 -7.92
CA VAL A 79 4.57 -10.09 -8.36
C VAL A 79 5.97 -9.63 -8.73
N PRO A 80 6.14 -8.94 -9.86
CA PRO A 80 7.47 -8.48 -10.25
C PRO A 80 8.12 -7.62 -9.18
N GLN A 81 9.44 -7.77 -9.02
CA GLN A 81 10.15 -6.99 -8.02
C GLN A 81 10.09 -5.50 -8.29
N GLU A 82 9.85 -5.14 -9.51
CA GLU A 82 9.73 -3.72 -9.86
C GLU A 82 8.62 -3.06 -9.06
N ILE A 83 7.60 -3.78 -8.77
CA ILE A 83 6.53 -3.24 -7.95
C ILE A 83 6.97 -2.96 -6.53
N UNK A 84 7.58 -3.82 -6.13
CA UNK A 84 8.06 -3.68 -4.79
C UNK A 84 9.08 -2.60 -4.67
N UNK A 85 9.59 -2.39 -5.62
CA UNK A 85 10.55 -1.34 -5.68
C UNK A 85 9.87 -0.03 -5.74
N UNK A 86 8.91 -0.16 -6.20
CA UNK A 86 8.15 0.98 -6.28
C UNK A 86 7.62 1.41 -4.98
N UNK A 87 7.47 0.58 -4.28
CA UNK A 87 7.06 0.81 -2.95
C UNK A 87 8.15 1.31 -2.12
N UNK A 88 9.03 0.86 -2.43
CA UNK A 88 10.23 1.19 -1.77
C UNK A 88 10.71 2.54 -2.13
N UNK A 89 10.33 2.79 -2.99
CA UNK A 89 10.68 4.05 -3.42
C UNK A 89 9.95 5.10 -2.69
N UNK A 90 9.30 4.74 -2.18
CA UNK A 90 8.57 5.51 -1.35
C UNK A 90 9.31 5.97 -0.22
N UNK A 91 10.04 5.44 -0.22
CA UNK A 91 10.95 5.76 0.77
C UNK A 91 11.12 6.85 0.85
#